data_106926972e590b0e2bd0ab8b78301eb2
#
_entry.id   106926972e590b0e2bd0ab8b78301eb2
#
_cell.length_a   1.000
_cell.length_b   1.000
_cell.length_c   1.000
_cell.angle_alpha   90.00
_cell.angle_beta   90.00
_cell.angle_gamma   90.00
#
_symmetry.space_group_name_H-M   'P 1'
#
loop_
_entity.id
_entity.type
_entity.pdbx_description
1 polymer ?
#
loop_
_entity_poly.entity_id
_entity_poly.type
_entity_poly.pdbx_seq_one_letter_code
_entity_poly.pdbx_strand_id
1 'polypeptide(L)'
;MALFTSLVGCNKSSNSGNSSRATGWQINNKDGGFQYNTNFKEQETAPGLVFVEGGTFTMGKVQDDVMHDWNNSPNQQHVQSFYMDETEVTNIMYLEYLDWIKRVYPPEKPGFKAIYNGAVPDTLVWRNRLGLSEMMVENYLRHPAFKDYPVVGVSWMQAVEFANWRSDRVAEMGLQNEGYLEKDSHITHTIEDSNFNIDTYVNAPTKVFAGNDSITIPNKRRSKIEKDSTHIYATRETGAIALKYRLPTEAEWEYAALGLTELRSYNVYRGRKKYPWDGQYSRSS
;
A
#
# COMPACT_ATOMS: atom_id res chain seq x y z
N MET A 1 -58.52 50.25 5.64
CA MET A 1 -57.06 50.54 5.65
C MET A 1 -56.35 49.21 5.83
N ALA A 2 -55.95 48.58 4.74
CA ALA A 2 -55.34 47.24 4.75
C ALA A 2 -53.83 47.39 4.55
N LEU A 3 -53.04 46.93 5.52
CA LEU A 3 -51.59 46.96 5.50
C LEU A 3 -51.09 45.75 4.72
N PHE A 4 -50.51 45.95 3.56
CA PHE A 4 -49.77 44.90 2.84
C PHE A 4 -48.33 44.89 3.36
N THR A 5 -47.97 43.84 4.10
CA THR A 5 -46.56 43.52 4.42
C THR A 5 -46.00 42.66 3.30
N SER A 6 -45.15 43.24 2.46
CA SER A 6 -44.35 42.49 1.49
C SER A 6 -43.25 41.73 2.21
N LEU A 7 -43.37 40.43 2.25
CA LEU A 7 -42.27 39.51 2.62
C LEU A 7 -41.26 39.47 1.47
N VAL A 8 -40.14 40.17 1.63
CA VAL A 8 -38.98 40.02 0.77
C VAL A 8 -38.33 38.69 1.15
N GLY A 9 -38.65 37.66 0.38
CA GLY A 9 -37.96 36.39 0.44
C GLY A 9 -36.53 36.59 -0.05
N CYS A 10 -35.53 36.39 0.84
CA CYS A 10 -34.15 36.21 0.45
C CYS A 10 -34.08 34.96 -0.42
N ASN A 11 -34.00 35.17 -1.74
CA ASN A 11 -33.67 34.12 -2.67
C ASN A 11 -32.22 33.68 -2.37
N LYS A 12 -32.04 32.62 -1.61
CA LYS A 12 -30.74 31.95 -1.48
C LYS A 12 -30.39 31.42 -2.87
N SER A 13 -29.59 32.17 -3.59
CA SER A 13 -28.93 31.71 -4.80
C SER A 13 -28.18 30.42 -4.46
N SER A 14 -28.57 29.34 -5.09
CA SER A 14 -28.03 27.97 -4.90
C SER A 14 -26.61 27.79 -5.47
N ASN A 15 -25.80 28.83 -5.46
CA ASN A 15 -24.42 28.83 -5.96
C ASN A 15 -23.38 28.86 -4.82
N SER A 16 -23.70 28.36 -3.64
CA SER A 16 -22.80 28.42 -2.48
C SER A 16 -21.58 27.48 -2.57
N GLY A 17 -21.50 26.63 -3.61
CA GLY A 17 -20.39 25.68 -3.78
C GLY A 17 -19.15 26.24 -4.47
N ASN A 18 -19.26 27.32 -5.21
CA ASN A 18 -18.19 27.83 -6.09
C ASN A 18 -17.62 29.20 -5.66
N SER A 19 -17.84 29.66 -4.45
CA SER A 19 -17.24 30.88 -3.93
C SER A 19 -16.17 30.58 -2.87
N SER A 20 -15.06 31.30 -2.94
CA SER A 20 -14.00 31.25 -1.94
C SER A 20 -14.51 31.68 -0.58
N ARG A 21 -14.31 30.89 0.43
CA ARG A 21 -14.61 31.24 1.83
C ARG A 21 -13.68 32.32 2.38
N ALA A 22 -12.50 32.50 1.76
CA ALA A 22 -11.52 33.49 2.20
C ALA A 22 -11.80 34.88 1.59
N THR A 23 -12.21 34.94 0.33
CA THR A 23 -12.27 36.19 -0.42
C THR A 23 -13.69 36.52 -0.93
N GLY A 24 -14.61 35.57 -0.93
CA GLY A 24 -15.94 35.69 -1.52
C GLY A 24 -15.98 35.64 -3.06
N TRP A 25 -14.81 35.59 -3.73
CA TRP A 25 -14.74 35.51 -5.17
C TRP A 25 -15.14 34.14 -5.69
N GLN A 26 -15.62 34.10 -6.93
CA GLN A 26 -15.96 32.82 -7.57
C GLN A 26 -14.68 32.05 -7.92
N ILE A 27 -14.67 30.77 -7.56
CA ILE A 27 -13.69 29.79 -7.97
C ILE A 27 -14.25 28.95 -9.14
N ASN A 28 -13.39 28.46 -10.01
CA ASN A 28 -13.77 27.68 -11.20
C ASN A 28 -14.73 28.45 -12.15
N ASN A 29 -14.55 29.75 -12.26
CA ASN A 29 -15.30 30.54 -13.21
C ASN A 29 -14.84 30.24 -14.65
N LYS A 30 -15.78 30.17 -15.59
CA LYS A 30 -15.49 29.91 -17.01
C LYS A 30 -14.69 31.05 -17.66
N ASP A 31 -14.81 32.26 -17.12
CA ASP A 31 -14.15 33.46 -17.62
C ASP A 31 -12.72 33.67 -17.09
N GLY A 32 -12.21 32.71 -16.33
CA GLY A 32 -10.87 32.74 -15.73
C GLY A 32 -10.87 32.90 -14.20
N GLY A 33 -9.73 33.25 -13.64
CA GLY A 33 -9.50 33.33 -12.19
C GLY A 33 -8.98 32.01 -11.59
N PHE A 34 -9.16 31.84 -10.29
CA PHE A 34 -8.66 30.64 -9.58
C PHE A 34 -9.43 29.39 -9.99
N GLN A 35 -8.71 28.46 -10.60
CA GLN A 35 -9.23 27.16 -11.01
C GLN A 35 -8.76 26.08 -10.02
N TYR A 36 -9.69 25.32 -9.47
CA TYR A 36 -9.42 24.26 -8.53
C TYR A 36 -10.24 23.02 -8.89
N ASN A 37 -9.61 21.87 -8.89
CA ASN A 37 -10.31 20.63 -9.13
C ASN A 37 -11.15 20.25 -7.90
N THR A 38 -12.47 20.38 -8.02
CA THR A 38 -13.44 20.03 -6.97
C THR A 38 -13.92 18.59 -7.05
N ASN A 39 -13.56 17.86 -8.09
CA ASN A 39 -13.91 16.46 -8.24
C ASN A 39 -12.88 15.61 -7.48
N PHE A 40 -13.12 15.43 -6.18
CA PHE A 40 -12.38 14.44 -5.41
C PHE A 40 -12.77 13.05 -5.88
N LYS A 41 -11.79 12.31 -6.36
CA LYS A 41 -11.91 10.89 -6.63
C LYS A 41 -11.18 10.17 -5.51
N GLU A 42 -11.88 9.36 -4.77
CA GLU A 42 -11.26 8.54 -3.73
C GLU A 42 -10.18 7.67 -4.36
N GLN A 43 -9.03 7.61 -3.72
CA GLN A 43 -7.93 6.78 -4.20
C GLN A 43 -8.32 5.31 -4.04
N GLU A 44 -8.22 4.55 -5.11
CA GLU A 44 -8.44 3.10 -5.04
C GLU A 44 -7.40 2.47 -4.12
N THR A 45 -7.86 1.65 -3.20
CA THR A 45 -6.96 0.87 -2.34
C THR A 45 -6.18 -0.12 -3.19
N ALA A 46 -4.88 -0.21 -2.94
CA ALA A 46 -4.06 -1.20 -3.62
C ALA A 46 -4.46 -2.63 -3.19
N PRO A 47 -4.18 -3.65 -4.02
CA PRO A 47 -4.61 -5.01 -3.76
C PRO A 47 -4.22 -5.53 -2.37
N GLY A 48 -5.16 -6.16 -1.67
CA GLY A 48 -4.95 -6.78 -0.36
C GLY A 48 -4.89 -5.84 0.83
N LEU A 49 -4.95 -4.51 0.61
CA LEU A 49 -4.87 -3.52 1.67
C LEU A 49 -6.24 -3.16 2.24
N VAL A 50 -6.31 -3.02 3.56
CA VAL A 50 -7.42 -2.45 4.30
C VAL A 50 -7.01 -1.13 4.94
N PHE A 51 -7.94 -0.20 5.02
CA PHE A 51 -7.71 1.08 5.68
C PHE A 51 -7.81 0.93 7.20
N VAL A 52 -6.79 1.43 7.91
CA VAL A 52 -6.77 1.50 9.38
C VAL A 52 -6.80 2.97 9.76
N GLU A 53 -7.90 3.38 10.41
CA GLU A 53 -8.05 4.75 10.92
C GLU A 53 -7.06 5.00 12.06
N GLY A 54 -6.31 6.11 11.97
CA GLY A 54 -5.32 6.47 12.97
C GLY A 54 -5.93 6.90 14.31
N GLY A 55 -5.13 6.81 15.34
CA GLY A 55 -5.56 7.19 16.68
C GLY A 55 -4.43 7.15 17.70
N THR A 56 -4.77 7.42 18.95
CA THR A 56 -3.85 7.35 20.07
C THR A 56 -4.13 6.11 20.88
N PHE A 57 -3.10 5.32 21.14
CA PHE A 57 -3.21 4.13 21.97
C PHE A 57 -2.02 4.02 22.92
N THR A 58 -2.10 3.09 23.84
CA THR A 58 -1.00 2.79 24.73
C THR A 58 -0.34 1.48 24.27
N MET A 59 0.85 1.61 23.73
CA MET A 59 1.70 0.53 23.26
C MET A 59 2.44 -0.13 24.42
N GLY A 60 2.79 -1.39 24.31
CA GLY A 60 3.64 -2.12 25.24
C GLY A 60 2.91 -3.11 26.14
N LYS A 61 3.68 -3.81 26.98
CA LYS A 61 3.15 -4.85 27.87
C LYS A 61 2.09 -4.33 28.83
N VAL A 62 1.06 -5.12 29.03
CA VAL A 62 0.04 -4.87 30.06
C VAL A 62 0.57 -5.20 31.46
N GLN A 63 -0.14 -4.75 32.49
CA GLN A 63 0.26 -4.94 33.91
C GLN A 63 0.41 -6.42 34.34
N ASP A 64 -0.14 -7.36 33.57
CA ASP A 64 -0.04 -8.80 33.80
C ASP A 64 1.25 -9.42 33.26
N ASP A 65 2.34 -8.66 33.12
CA ASP A 65 3.63 -9.21 32.77
C ASP A 65 4.15 -10.11 33.89
N VAL A 66 3.96 -11.41 33.68
CA VAL A 66 4.32 -12.44 34.67
C VAL A 66 5.82 -12.48 34.96
N MET A 67 6.62 -12.07 33.98
CA MET A 67 8.09 -12.09 34.11
C MET A 67 8.64 -10.84 34.79
N HIS A 68 7.86 -9.78 34.89
CA HIS A 68 8.24 -8.49 35.47
C HIS A 68 9.61 -7.96 34.97
N ASP A 69 9.89 -8.18 33.68
CA ASP A 69 11.17 -7.80 33.10
C ASP A 69 11.25 -6.31 32.70
N TRP A 70 10.13 -5.61 32.71
CA TRP A 70 9.98 -4.16 32.43
C TRP A 70 10.61 -3.70 31.10
N ASN A 71 10.88 -4.62 30.18
CA ASN A 71 11.54 -4.34 28.93
C ASN A 71 10.70 -3.52 27.98
N ASN A 72 9.37 -3.54 28.16
CA ASN A 72 8.43 -2.84 27.29
C ASN A 72 7.39 -2.11 28.15
N SER A 73 7.82 -0.99 28.76
CA SER A 73 6.93 -0.18 29.60
C SER A 73 5.83 0.47 28.75
N PRO A 74 4.62 0.61 29.35
CA PRO A 74 3.51 1.26 28.68
C PRO A 74 3.86 2.67 28.23
N ASN A 75 3.68 2.94 26.92
CA ASN A 75 3.94 4.25 26.32
C ASN A 75 2.75 4.66 25.44
N GLN A 76 2.32 5.90 25.57
CA GLN A 76 1.26 6.45 24.72
C GLN A 76 1.84 6.86 23.38
N GLN A 77 1.29 6.29 22.30
CA GLN A 77 1.68 6.55 20.92
C GLN A 77 0.49 7.07 20.12
N HIS A 78 0.79 7.97 19.19
CA HIS A 78 -0.17 8.41 18.17
C HIS A 78 0.23 7.81 16.82
N VAL A 79 -0.69 7.06 16.23
CA VAL A 79 -0.52 6.44 14.92
C VAL A 79 -1.38 7.18 13.92
N GLN A 80 -0.80 7.58 12.79
CA GLN A 80 -1.55 8.17 11.67
C GLN A 80 -2.33 7.08 10.96
N SER A 81 -3.39 7.47 10.25
CA SER A 81 -4.12 6.53 9.39
C SER A 81 -3.22 5.93 8.32
N PHE A 82 -3.34 4.65 8.07
CA PHE A 82 -2.50 3.90 7.13
C PHE A 82 -3.28 2.76 6.48
N TYR A 83 -2.68 2.15 5.47
CA TYR A 83 -3.17 0.93 4.87
C TYR A 83 -2.29 -0.24 5.30
N MET A 84 -2.91 -1.37 5.60
CA MET A 84 -2.21 -2.60 5.98
C MET A 84 -2.81 -3.79 5.22
N ASP A 85 -2.01 -4.79 4.92
CA ASP A 85 -2.54 -6.05 4.41
C ASP A 85 -3.49 -6.68 5.42
N GLU A 86 -4.61 -7.19 4.95
CA GLU A 86 -5.60 -7.88 5.78
C GLU A 86 -5.03 -9.18 6.37
N THR A 87 -4.12 -9.81 5.63
CA THR A 87 -3.48 -11.06 6.01
C THR A 87 -1.96 -10.94 5.90
N GLU A 88 -1.25 -11.86 6.52
CA GLU A 88 0.18 -12.05 6.28
C GLU A 88 0.45 -12.39 4.80
N VAL A 89 1.66 -12.06 4.33
CA VAL A 89 2.09 -12.42 2.97
C VAL A 89 2.08 -13.94 2.83
N THR A 90 1.33 -14.43 1.84
CA THR A 90 1.15 -15.86 1.61
C THR A 90 2.25 -16.48 0.75
N ASN A 91 2.35 -17.81 0.80
CA ASN A 91 3.29 -18.56 -0.02
C ASN A 91 3.11 -18.26 -1.52
N ILE A 92 1.86 -18.15 -2.00
CA ILE A 92 1.61 -17.87 -3.41
C ILE A 92 2.10 -16.48 -3.83
N MET A 93 1.90 -15.46 -2.97
CA MET A 93 2.39 -14.10 -3.24
C MET A 93 3.93 -14.07 -3.32
N TYR A 94 4.58 -14.81 -2.42
CA TYR A 94 6.03 -14.88 -2.42
C TYR A 94 6.59 -15.71 -3.58
N LEU A 95 5.88 -16.76 -4.01
CA LEU A 95 6.24 -17.54 -5.21
C LEU A 95 6.11 -16.71 -6.49
N GLU A 96 5.12 -15.81 -6.58
CA GLU A 96 5.00 -14.85 -7.69
C GLU A 96 6.24 -13.95 -7.78
N TYR A 97 6.71 -13.45 -6.65
CA TYR A 97 7.97 -12.68 -6.58
C TYR A 97 9.18 -13.51 -7.05
N LEU A 98 9.31 -14.75 -6.60
CA LEU A 98 10.40 -15.63 -7.03
C LEU A 98 10.33 -15.97 -8.51
N ASP A 99 9.14 -16.18 -9.06
CA ASP A 99 8.96 -16.39 -10.50
C ASP A 99 9.37 -15.16 -11.30
N TRP A 100 8.99 -13.97 -10.85
CA TRP A 100 9.40 -12.73 -11.45
C TRP A 100 10.91 -12.54 -11.43
N ILE A 101 11.58 -12.77 -10.29
CA ILE A 101 13.06 -12.73 -10.21
C ILE A 101 13.67 -13.70 -11.22
N LYS A 102 13.16 -14.92 -11.30
CA LYS A 102 13.68 -15.93 -12.21
C LYS A 102 13.55 -15.53 -13.69
N ARG A 103 12.48 -14.81 -14.05
CA ARG A 103 12.29 -14.31 -15.41
C ARG A 103 13.21 -13.13 -15.74
N VAL A 104 13.33 -12.17 -14.86
CA VAL A 104 14.13 -10.95 -15.07
C VAL A 104 15.61 -11.21 -14.88
N TYR A 105 15.98 -12.01 -13.87
CA TYR A 105 17.34 -12.40 -13.54
C TYR A 105 17.53 -13.91 -13.66
N PRO A 106 17.59 -14.47 -14.87
CA PRO A 106 17.71 -15.91 -15.07
C PRO A 106 18.92 -16.49 -14.34
N PRO A 107 18.73 -17.45 -13.43
CA PRO A 107 19.83 -17.99 -12.61
C PRO A 107 20.89 -18.74 -13.39
N GLU A 108 20.64 -19.04 -14.66
CA GLU A 108 21.58 -19.65 -15.59
C GLU A 108 22.68 -18.67 -16.03
N LYS A 109 22.43 -17.35 -15.94
CA LYS A 109 23.41 -16.33 -16.28
C LYS A 109 24.40 -16.12 -15.13
N PRO A 110 25.71 -15.94 -15.45
CA PRO A 110 26.71 -15.62 -14.42
C PRO A 110 26.33 -14.36 -13.64
N GLY A 111 26.36 -14.43 -12.32
CA GLY A 111 26.02 -13.32 -11.41
C GLY A 111 24.57 -13.29 -10.95
N PHE A 112 23.61 -13.77 -11.73
CA PHE A 112 22.18 -13.72 -11.36
C PHE A 112 21.75 -14.84 -10.42
N LYS A 113 22.47 -15.95 -10.38
CA LYS A 113 22.24 -17.05 -9.46
C LYS A 113 22.23 -16.60 -7.99
N ALA A 114 23.11 -15.66 -7.65
CA ALA A 114 23.18 -15.12 -6.28
C ALA A 114 21.92 -14.34 -5.90
N ILE A 115 21.32 -13.58 -6.85
CA ILE A 115 20.08 -12.82 -6.65
C ILE A 115 18.94 -13.78 -6.32
N TYR A 116 18.73 -14.80 -7.15
CA TYR A 116 17.68 -15.78 -6.92
C TYR A 116 17.88 -16.54 -5.60
N ASN A 117 19.08 -17.04 -5.33
CA ASN A 117 19.37 -17.75 -4.10
C ASN A 117 19.19 -16.87 -2.85
N GLY A 118 19.51 -15.58 -2.96
CA GLY A 118 19.31 -14.61 -1.89
C GLY A 118 17.84 -14.30 -1.62
N ALA A 119 16.96 -14.49 -2.60
CA ALA A 119 15.53 -14.25 -2.46
C ALA A 119 14.75 -15.48 -1.93
N VAL A 120 15.30 -16.70 -2.11
CA VAL A 120 14.62 -17.94 -1.67
C VAL A 120 14.58 -17.99 -0.14
N PRO A 121 13.39 -18.22 0.47
CA PRO A 121 13.26 -18.40 1.91
C PRO A 121 14.05 -19.61 2.42
N ASP A 122 14.52 -19.53 3.66
CA ASP A 122 15.15 -20.66 4.33
C ASP A 122 14.08 -21.71 4.73
N THR A 123 13.99 -22.76 3.97
CA THR A 123 13.05 -23.87 4.26
C THR A 123 13.51 -24.76 5.41
N LEU A 124 14.78 -24.65 5.82
CA LEU A 124 15.33 -25.47 6.93
C LEU A 124 14.80 -25.04 8.29
N VAL A 125 14.13 -23.89 8.39
CA VAL A 125 13.45 -23.45 9.63
C VAL A 125 12.44 -24.48 10.15
N TRP A 126 11.91 -25.34 9.27
CA TRP A 126 11.01 -26.45 9.64
C TRP A 126 11.72 -27.64 10.23
N ARG A 127 13.04 -27.72 10.09
CA ARG A 127 13.80 -28.88 10.58
C ARG A 127 13.98 -28.83 12.09
N ASN A 128 13.35 -29.76 12.78
CA ASN A 128 13.45 -29.91 14.22
C ASN A 128 14.25 -31.17 14.57
N ARG A 129 15.09 -31.09 15.61
CA ARG A 129 15.90 -32.22 16.08
C ARG A 129 15.06 -33.43 16.56
N LEU A 130 13.82 -33.18 16.99
CA LEU A 130 12.95 -34.19 17.61
C LEU A 130 11.74 -34.57 16.75
N GLY A 131 11.62 -34.01 15.56
CA GLY A 131 10.45 -34.19 14.68
C GLY A 131 10.80 -34.54 13.24
N LEU A 132 10.01 -35.45 12.66
CA LEU A 132 10.05 -35.78 11.22
C LEU A 132 9.29 -34.68 10.42
N SER A 133 9.92 -33.53 10.21
CA SER A 133 9.32 -32.39 9.51
C SER A 133 9.87 -32.19 8.10
N GLU A 134 10.59 -33.17 7.54
CA GLU A 134 11.14 -33.07 6.19
C GLU A 134 10.06 -32.81 5.13
N MET A 135 8.85 -33.33 5.30
CA MET A 135 7.73 -33.02 4.42
C MET A 135 7.42 -31.53 4.38
N MET A 136 7.53 -30.80 5.50
CA MET A 136 7.34 -29.35 5.55
C MET A 136 8.51 -28.62 4.90
N VAL A 137 9.75 -29.08 5.11
CA VAL A 137 10.95 -28.52 4.48
C VAL A 137 10.83 -28.52 2.95
N GLU A 138 10.33 -29.61 2.38
CA GLU A 138 10.22 -29.78 0.94
C GLU A 138 8.98 -29.11 0.34
N ASN A 139 7.84 -29.19 1.03
CA ASN A 139 6.53 -28.91 0.44
C ASN A 139 5.90 -27.61 0.90
N TYR A 140 6.19 -27.10 2.09
CA TYR A 140 5.45 -25.97 2.65
C TYR A 140 5.40 -24.74 1.73
N LEU A 141 6.50 -24.35 1.14
CA LEU A 141 6.54 -23.21 0.22
C LEU A 141 5.90 -23.52 -1.14
N ARG A 142 5.99 -24.77 -1.62
CA ARG A 142 5.75 -25.09 -3.04
C ARG A 142 4.45 -25.85 -3.30
N HIS A 143 3.94 -26.56 -2.29
CA HIS A 143 2.76 -27.41 -2.50
C HIS A 143 1.48 -26.58 -2.49
N PRO A 144 0.57 -26.77 -3.46
CA PRO A 144 -0.66 -25.97 -3.59
C PRO A 144 -1.57 -25.95 -2.36
N ALA A 145 -1.52 -26.99 -1.50
CA ALA A 145 -2.29 -27.05 -0.27
C ALA A 145 -1.91 -25.93 0.73
N PHE A 146 -0.70 -25.41 0.65
CA PHE A 146 -0.19 -24.36 1.54
C PHE A 146 -0.12 -22.99 0.86
N LYS A 147 -0.71 -22.82 -0.32
CA LYS A 147 -0.61 -21.57 -1.11
C LYS A 147 -1.06 -20.33 -0.35
N ASP A 148 -2.12 -20.45 0.43
CA ASP A 148 -2.75 -19.36 1.19
C ASP A 148 -2.24 -19.29 2.66
N TYR A 149 -1.25 -20.10 3.02
CA TYR A 149 -0.57 -20.04 4.31
C TYR A 149 0.53 -18.98 4.29
N PRO A 150 0.88 -18.40 5.44
CA PRO A 150 1.92 -17.37 5.51
C PRO A 150 3.29 -17.92 5.09
N VAL A 151 4.06 -17.10 4.38
CA VAL A 151 5.43 -17.47 4.02
C VAL A 151 6.31 -17.50 5.28
N VAL A 152 7.15 -18.51 5.41
CA VAL A 152 8.02 -18.77 6.56
C VAL A 152 9.47 -18.90 6.11
N GLY A 153 10.41 -18.50 6.97
CA GLY A 153 11.84 -18.57 6.68
C GLY A 153 12.36 -17.36 5.87
N VAL A 154 11.64 -16.25 5.89
CA VAL A 154 12.01 -15.00 5.23
C VAL A 154 12.78 -14.12 6.21
N SER A 155 13.95 -13.64 5.80
CA SER A 155 14.73 -12.65 6.54
C SER A 155 14.12 -11.24 6.39
N TRP A 156 14.52 -10.32 7.27
CA TRP A 156 14.09 -8.92 7.16
C TRP A 156 14.44 -8.28 5.81
N MET A 157 15.63 -8.54 5.30
CA MET A 157 16.06 -8.03 4.00
C MET A 157 15.19 -8.57 2.86
N GLN A 158 14.90 -9.86 2.88
CA GLN A 158 14.02 -10.48 1.87
C GLN A 158 12.60 -9.90 1.93
N ALA A 159 12.09 -9.61 3.12
CA ALA A 159 10.77 -8.97 3.29
C ALA A 159 10.76 -7.52 2.74
N VAL A 160 11.84 -6.77 2.94
CA VAL A 160 11.99 -5.41 2.37
C VAL A 160 12.07 -5.45 0.85
N GLU A 161 12.85 -6.37 0.29
CA GLU A 161 12.96 -6.53 -1.17
C GLU A 161 11.62 -6.96 -1.80
N PHE A 162 10.88 -7.84 -1.15
CA PHE A 162 9.52 -8.19 -1.56
C PHE A 162 8.59 -6.97 -1.56
N ALA A 163 8.65 -6.13 -0.52
CA ALA A 163 7.83 -4.92 -0.43
C ALA A 163 8.19 -3.90 -1.54
N ASN A 164 9.47 -3.74 -1.86
CA ASN A 164 9.94 -2.91 -2.96
C ASN A 164 9.44 -3.43 -4.30
N TRP A 165 9.62 -4.72 -4.57
CA TRP A 165 9.10 -5.37 -5.77
C TRP A 165 7.59 -5.19 -5.92
N ARG A 166 6.83 -5.42 -4.86
CA ARG A 166 5.37 -5.23 -4.86
C ARG A 166 4.99 -3.79 -5.17
N SER A 167 5.73 -2.82 -4.60
CA SER A 167 5.54 -1.39 -4.88
C SER A 167 5.70 -1.09 -6.36
N ASP A 168 6.75 -1.63 -6.98
CA ASP A 168 7.00 -1.44 -8.41
C ASP A 168 5.89 -2.06 -9.27
N ARG A 169 5.47 -3.29 -8.96
CA ARG A 169 4.43 -3.98 -9.75
C ARG A 169 3.06 -3.33 -9.62
N VAL A 170 2.68 -2.90 -8.41
CA VAL A 170 1.41 -2.22 -8.20
C VAL A 170 1.40 -0.84 -8.86
N ALA A 171 2.50 -0.11 -8.78
CA ALA A 171 2.62 1.19 -9.46
C ALA A 171 2.58 1.04 -10.98
N GLU A 172 3.26 0.05 -11.54
CA GLU A 172 3.22 -0.26 -12.97
C GLU A 172 1.80 -0.57 -13.44
N MET A 173 1.08 -1.43 -12.73
CA MET A 173 -0.32 -1.75 -13.01
C MET A 173 -1.22 -0.50 -12.94
N GLY A 174 -1.05 0.33 -11.92
CA GLY A 174 -1.79 1.59 -11.77
C GLY A 174 -1.55 2.53 -12.95
N LEU A 175 -0.30 2.71 -13.36
CA LEU A 175 0.07 3.53 -14.51
C LEU A 175 -0.47 2.98 -15.83
N GLN A 176 -0.53 1.66 -16.00
CA GLN A 176 -1.14 1.02 -17.17
C GLN A 176 -2.66 1.22 -17.19
N ASN A 177 -3.33 1.07 -16.04
CA ASN A 177 -4.78 1.26 -15.92
C ASN A 177 -5.19 2.72 -16.21
N GLU A 178 -4.41 3.66 -15.72
CA GLU A 178 -4.60 5.09 -15.99
C GLU A 178 -4.10 5.52 -17.38
N GLY A 179 -3.44 4.64 -18.13
CA GLY A 179 -3.00 4.88 -19.50
C GLY A 179 -1.76 5.75 -19.59
N TYR A 180 -0.87 5.74 -18.61
CA TYR A 180 0.46 6.35 -18.68
C TYR A 180 1.51 5.38 -19.25
N LEU A 181 1.29 4.07 -19.09
CA LEU A 181 2.10 3.01 -19.68
C LEU A 181 1.27 2.14 -20.62
N GLU A 182 1.93 1.47 -21.55
CA GLU A 182 1.29 0.45 -22.37
C GLU A 182 0.93 -0.77 -21.53
N LYS A 183 -0.19 -1.41 -21.88
CA LYS A 183 -0.59 -2.66 -21.25
C LYS A 183 0.38 -3.77 -21.66
N ASP A 184 0.56 -4.73 -20.78
CA ASP A 184 1.35 -5.96 -20.97
C ASP A 184 2.87 -5.85 -20.83
N SER A 185 3.41 -4.69 -20.45
CA SER A 185 4.85 -4.50 -20.30
C SER A 185 5.49 -5.48 -19.29
N HIS A 186 4.83 -5.76 -18.15
CA HIS A 186 5.39 -6.62 -17.10
C HIS A 186 5.46 -8.11 -17.47
N ILE A 187 4.59 -8.59 -18.36
CA ILE A 187 4.55 -10.01 -18.77
C ILE A 187 5.73 -10.35 -19.69
N THR A 188 6.15 -9.36 -20.47
CA THR A 188 7.22 -9.54 -21.47
C THR A 188 8.62 -9.20 -20.95
N HIS A 189 8.74 -8.68 -19.72
CA HIS A 189 10.02 -8.34 -19.14
C HIS A 189 10.84 -9.59 -18.83
N THR A 190 11.85 -9.82 -19.65
CA THR A 190 12.79 -10.94 -19.54
C THR A 190 14.23 -10.50 -19.30
N ILE A 191 14.47 -9.17 -19.26
CA ILE A 191 15.81 -8.60 -19.18
C ILE A 191 15.81 -7.55 -18.06
N GLU A 192 16.88 -7.52 -17.27
CA GLU A 192 17.13 -6.56 -16.19
C GLU A 192 16.84 -5.11 -16.61
N ASP A 193 17.34 -4.71 -17.77
CA ASP A 193 17.23 -3.34 -18.29
C ASP A 193 15.80 -2.91 -18.67
N SER A 194 14.87 -3.84 -18.85
CA SER A 194 13.47 -3.53 -19.20
C SER A 194 12.52 -3.54 -18.00
N ASN A 195 13.08 -3.66 -16.81
CA ASN A 195 12.33 -3.78 -15.58
C ASN A 195 11.81 -2.42 -15.11
N PHE A 196 10.49 -2.33 -14.84
CA PHE A 196 9.91 -1.11 -14.31
C PHE A 196 10.32 -0.91 -12.85
N ASN A 197 10.77 0.30 -12.52
CA ASN A 197 11.06 0.75 -11.17
C ASN A 197 10.42 2.12 -10.91
N ILE A 198 9.61 2.21 -9.85
CA ILE A 198 8.85 3.43 -9.54
C ILE A 198 9.75 4.61 -9.17
N ASP A 199 10.87 4.37 -8.49
CA ASP A 199 11.81 5.44 -8.12
C ASP A 199 12.47 6.03 -9.36
N THR A 200 12.88 5.17 -10.28
CA THR A 200 13.41 5.62 -11.58
C THR A 200 12.36 6.38 -12.37
N TYR A 201 11.12 5.90 -12.39
CA TYR A 201 10.02 6.59 -13.07
C TYR A 201 9.78 7.99 -12.52
N VAL A 202 9.74 8.16 -11.20
CA VAL A 202 9.50 9.47 -10.56
C VAL A 202 10.66 10.45 -10.81
N ASN A 203 11.90 9.96 -10.81
CA ASN A 203 13.09 10.81 -10.92
C ASN A 203 13.54 11.04 -12.36
N ALA A 204 13.40 10.04 -13.22
CA ALA A 204 13.85 10.06 -14.60
C ALA A 204 12.94 9.17 -15.48
N PRO A 205 11.72 9.62 -15.81
CA PRO A 205 10.73 8.79 -16.50
C PRO A 205 11.24 8.23 -17.85
N THR A 206 12.10 8.96 -18.53
CA THR A 206 12.69 8.56 -19.82
C THR A 206 13.67 7.37 -19.70
N LYS A 207 14.14 7.06 -18.49
CA LYS A 207 15.12 6.00 -18.25
C LYS A 207 14.54 4.71 -17.68
N VAL A 208 13.21 4.68 -17.48
CA VAL A 208 12.54 3.54 -16.82
C VAL A 208 12.73 2.23 -17.57
N PHE A 209 12.80 2.30 -18.91
CA PHE A 209 12.99 1.14 -19.77
C PHE A 209 14.30 1.23 -20.52
N ALA A 210 15.43 1.09 -19.81
CA ALA A 210 16.79 1.04 -20.38
C ALA A 210 17.18 2.26 -21.24
N GLY A 211 16.65 3.44 -20.91
CA GLY A 211 16.93 4.67 -21.66
C GLY A 211 16.17 4.78 -22.99
N ASN A 212 15.20 3.92 -23.24
CA ASN A 212 14.28 4.11 -24.36
C ASN A 212 13.37 5.32 -24.10
N ASP A 213 13.54 6.39 -24.88
CA ASP A 213 12.77 7.60 -24.80
C ASP A 213 11.31 7.43 -25.24
N SER A 214 10.92 6.27 -25.71
CA SER A 214 9.58 5.96 -26.16
C SER A 214 8.78 5.21 -25.11
N ILE A 215 8.40 5.92 -24.04
CA ILE A 215 7.22 5.52 -23.29
C ILE A 215 6.04 5.84 -24.22
N THR A 216 5.47 4.80 -24.82
CA THR A 216 4.38 4.98 -25.78
C THR A 216 3.11 5.24 -24.99
N ILE A 217 2.66 6.47 -25.02
CA ILE A 217 1.41 6.89 -24.41
C ILE A 217 0.25 6.36 -25.26
N PRO A 218 -0.70 5.60 -24.70
CA PRO A 218 -1.84 5.09 -25.46
C PRO A 218 -2.61 6.19 -26.18
N ASN A 219 -3.01 5.94 -27.42
CA ASN A 219 -3.70 6.90 -28.29
C ASN A 219 -4.94 7.56 -27.67
N LYS A 220 -5.61 6.90 -26.71
CA LYS A 220 -6.78 7.46 -26.01
C LYS A 220 -6.45 8.66 -25.12
N ARG A 221 -5.24 8.75 -24.60
CA ARG A 221 -4.81 9.89 -23.78
C ARG A 221 -4.24 11.03 -24.61
N ARG A 222 -3.58 10.71 -25.72
CA ARG A 222 -3.13 11.71 -26.71
C ARG A 222 -4.27 12.56 -27.28
N SER A 223 -5.48 12.00 -27.40
CA SER A 223 -6.64 12.73 -27.94
C SER A 223 -7.27 13.72 -26.94
N LYS A 224 -6.98 13.60 -25.64
CA LYS A 224 -7.52 14.45 -24.57
C LYS A 224 -6.60 15.60 -24.17
N ILE A 225 -5.34 15.53 -24.52
CA ILE A 225 -4.31 16.47 -24.09
C ILE A 225 -3.76 17.16 -25.33
N GLU A 226 -3.47 18.45 -25.20
CA GLU A 226 -2.99 19.31 -26.28
C GLU A 226 -1.97 18.65 -27.21
N LYS A 227 -2.13 18.85 -28.48
CA LYS A 227 -1.44 18.20 -29.61
C LYS A 227 0.09 18.36 -29.62
N ASP A 228 0.66 19.19 -28.75
CA ASP A 228 2.09 19.54 -28.75
C ASP A 228 2.97 18.82 -27.71
N SER A 229 2.41 18.06 -26.74
CA SER A 229 3.23 17.34 -25.78
C SER A 229 3.55 15.93 -26.27
N THR A 230 4.81 15.69 -26.57
CA THR A 230 5.31 14.39 -27.04
C THR A 230 5.33 13.33 -25.93
N HIS A 231 5.39 13.74 -24.66
CA HIS A 231 5.46 12.83 -23.52
C HIS A 231 4.63 13.35 -22.34
N ILE A 232 3.78 12.49 -21.78
CA ILE A 232 2.98 12.78 -20.59
C ILE A 232 3.34 11.76 -19.52
N TYR A 233 3.88 12.27 -18.42
CA TYR A 233 4.24 11.46 -17.28
C TYR A 233 3.23 11.66 -16.14
N ALA A 234 2.97 10.59 -15.40
CA ALA A 234 2.28 10.72 -14.15
C ALA A 234 3.19 11.41 -13.13
N THR A 235 2.63 12.38 -12.42
CA THR A 235 3.27 13.00 -11.26
C THR A 235 2.57 12.53 -9.98
N ARG A 236 3.16 12.78 -8.83
CA ARG A 236 2.50 12.49 -7.54
C ARG A 236 1.17 13.24 -7.40
N GLU A 237 1.07 14.42 -7.99
CA GLU A 237 -0.14 15.26 -7.98
C GLU A 237 -1.29 14.68 -8.79
N THR A 238 -1.00 13.81 -9.75
CA THR A 238 -2.05 13.16 -10.57
C THR A 238 -2.79 12.05 -9.82
N GLY A 239 -2.24 11.59 -8.67
CA GLY A 239 -2.78 10.47 -7.91
C GLY A 239 -2.61 9.10 -8.59
N ALA A 240 -1.96 9.04 -9.76
CA ALA A 240 -1.76 7.79 -10.50
C ALA A 240 -0.59 6.95 -9.95
N ILE A 241 0.29 7.58 -9.16
CA ILE A 241 1.43 6.90 -8.55
C ILE A 241 1.02 6.33 -7.21
N ALA A 242 0.97 5.01 -7.11
CA ALA A 242 0.66 4.31 -5.87
C ALA A 242 1.71 4.59 -4.77
N LEU A 243 1.27 4.53 -3.53
CA LEU A 243 2.16 4.59 -2.37
C LEU A 243 3.03 3.33 -2.31
N LYS A 244 4.23 3.48 -1.72
CA LYS A 244 5.14 2.35 -1.54
C LYS A 244 4.69 1.45 -0.40
N TYR A 245 4.81 0.15 -0.63
CA TYR A 245 4.72 -0.84 0.42
C TYR A 245 6.00 -0.84 1.27
N ARG A 246 5.84 -1.06 2.54
CA ARG A 246 6.92 -1.22 3.51
C ARG A 246 6.49 -2.13 4.64
N LEU A 247 7.42 -2.59 5.42
CA LEU A 247 7.08 -3.24 6.68
C LEU A 247 6.42 -2.23 7.63
N PRO A 248 5.40 -2.65 8.42
CA PRO A 248 4.81 -1.79 9.43
C PRO A 248 5.84 -1.48 10.53
N THR A 249 5.67 -0.34 11.17
CA THR A 249 6.35 -0.09 12.43
C THR A 249 5.72 -0.93 13.55
N GLU A 250 6.44 -1.13 14.64
CA GLU A 250 5.93 -1.84 15.81
C GLU A 250 4.61 -1.24 16.32
N ALA A 251 4.54 0.10 16.37
CA ALA A 251 3.33 0.81 16.80
C ALA A 251 2.16 0.60 15.84
N GLU A 252 2.37 0.65 14.53
CA GLU A 252 1.33 0.38 13.53
C GLU A 252 0.83 -1.06 13.62
N TRP A 253 1.75 -2.01 13.77
CA TRP A 253 1.40 -3.42 13.89
C TRP A 253 0.57 -3.71 15.15
N GLU A 254 1.03 -3.23 16.32
CA GLU A 254 0.30 -3.42 17.59
C GLU A 254 -1.06 -2.72 17.57
N TYR A 255 -1.13 -1.50 17.02
CA TYR A 255 -2.37 -0.75 16.89
C TYR A 255 -3.39 -1.47 16.03
N ALA A 256 -2.98 -1.96 14.85
CA ALA A 256 -3.85 -2.70 13.96
C ALA A 256 -4.30 -4.04 14.57
N ALA A 257 -3.38 -4.77 15.19
CA ALA A 257 -3.69 -6.05 15.84
C ALA A 257 -4.71 -5.90 16.98
N LEU A 258 -4.66 -4.80 17.72
CA LEU A 258 -5.61 -4.54 18.82
C LEU A 258 -6.99 -4.09 18.36
N GLY A 259 -7.13 -3.51 17.15
CA GLY A 259 -8.41 -3.08 16.57
C GLY A 259 -9.18 -2.09 17.46
N LEU A 260 -8.49 -1.13 18.09
CA LEU A 260 -9.04 -0.32 19.17
C LEU A 260 -10.08 0.73 18.72
N THR A 261 -10.05 1.12 17.44
CA THR A 261 -10.98 2.14 16.89
C THR A 261 -12.43 1.69 16.85
N GLU A 262 -12.68 0.40 16.75
CA GLU A 262 -14.03 -0.17 16.72
C GLU A 262 -14.63 -0.41 18.12
N LEU A 263 -13.82 -0.37 19.16
CA LEU A 263 -14.26 -0.66 20.51
C LEU A 263 -14.73 0.61 21.23
N ARG A 264 -16.03 0.90 21.21
CA ARG A 264 -16.66 1.95 22.04
C ARG A 264 -16.39 1.80 23.54
N SER A 265 -16.04 0.61 23.99
CA SER A 265 -15.73 0.29 25.39
C SER A 265 -14.26 0.49 25.74
N TYR A 266 -13.41 0.81 24.77
CA TYR A 266 -12.00 1.09 25.04
C TYR A 266 -11.89 2.38 25.86
N ASN A 267 -11.55 2.20 27.10
CA ASN A 267 -11.29 3.28 28.02
C ASN A 267 -9.83 3.19 28.46
N VAL A 268 -9.07 4.27 28.24
CA VAL A 268 -7.67 4.39 28.67
C VAL A 268 -7.49 4.08 30.17
N TYR A 269 -8.56 4.26 30.97
CA TYR A 269 -8.56 4.02 32.42
C TYR A 269 -8.97 2.61 32.83
N ARG A 270 -9.66 1.84 31.97
CA ARG A 270 -10.23 0.53 32.32
C ARG A 270 -9.40 -0.69 31.87
N GLY A 271 -8.27 -0.46 31.37
CA GLY A 271 -7.38 -1.53 30.99
C GLY A 271 -7.22 -1.70 29.49
N ARG A 272 -6.11 -2.23 29.17
CA ARG A 272 -5.69 -2.54 27.83
C ARG A 272 -6.24 -3.88 27.42
N LYS A 273 -6.56 -3.99 26.15
CA LYS A 273 -6.81 -5.27 25.56
C LYS A 273 -5.51 -6.10 25.59
N LYS A 274 -5.57 -7.28 26.16
CA LYS A 274 -4.41 -8.17 26.32
C LYS A 274 -4.09 -8.92 25.02
N TYR A 275 -5.13 -9.26 24.28
CA TYR A 275 -5.06 -9.99 23.03
C TYR A 275 -5.90 -9.30 21.95
N PRO A 276 -5.66 -9.58 20.66
CA PRO A 276 -6.50 -9.08 19.57
C PRO A 276 -7.99 -9.46 19.69
N TRP A 277 -8.27 -10.60 20.32
CA TRP A 277 -9.62 -11.08 20.62
C TRP A 277 -10.10 -10.65 22.02
N ASP A 278 -11.39 -10.75 22.25
CA ASP A 278 -11.97 -10.49 23.55
C ASP A 278 -11.72 -11.69 24.49
N GLY A 279 -11.07 -11.43 25.59
CA GLY A 279 -10.77 -12.43 26.59
C GLY A 279 -9.41 -12.24 27.26
N GLN A 280 -9.21 -12.98 28.34
CA GLN A 280 -7.97 -12.92 29.14
C GLN A 280 -7.05 -14.10 28.91
N TYR A 281 -7.42 -15.03 28.04
CA TYR A 281 -6.69 -16.26 27.78
C TYR A 281 -6.01 -16.24 26.41
N SER A 282 -4.89 -16.91 26.31
CA SER A 282 -4.11 -17.01 25.06
C SER A 282 -4.79 -17.80 23.93
N ARG A 283 -5.93 -18.42 24.22
CA ARG A 283 -6.76 -19.11 23.21
C ARG A 283 -8.13 -18.45 23.20
N SER A 284 -8.61 -18.07 22.00
CA SER A 284 -10.01 -17.73 21.80
C SER A 284 -10.84 -19.02 21.91
N SER A 285 -11.86 -19.01 22.74
CA SER A 285 -12.84 -20.09 22.84
C SER A 285 -13.77 -20.05 21.65
#